data_67fcf13fcf5be997f6e116262ca39df6
#
_entry.id   67fcf13fcf5be997f6e116262ca39df6
#
_cell.length_a   1.000
_cell.length_b   1.000
_cell.length_c   1.000
_cell.angle_alpha   90.00
_cell.angle_beta   90.00
_cell.angle_gamma   90.00
#
_symmetry.space_group_name_H-M   'P 1'
#
loop_
_entity.id
_entity.type
_entity.pdbx_description
1 polymer ?
#
loop_
_entity_poly.entity_id
_entity_poly.type
_entity_poly.pdbx_seq_one_letter_code
_entity_poly.pdbx_strand_id
1 'polypeptide(L)'
;MRSRIRPSFLAIAVMALCIVSIVLEPDGDVTSEAYDQNQHHLLVIESFAQQWPTPDLRDYQSATAPLWHLVQSVPAALGVPLAGLRLLAAIAGAALVLLAARVAVRLGGDVRLAWLAAPLAVSPYLLSGSIWITTDVPATLMLTAALAAAMCGRPGGGWLLGLGTAIRQTGLWMAPPMAVMRWFGAPQGTPTMERVRGAIAVTLPAITIVGLLVWMWGGLTPPGYRDQHDRGVNLAVPAFTLGLIALIGVPLVTMRGARELLAMPRIAPCCVAGLALLAAAAVPTDYDIEAGRWGGPLWTVIRQSPVVADRSLALLVLAPIGALALLALVKRAHEATRHGSGLALGTAVLCLMAVNTANSQCWERYADLPLLVLLPWLAAIGVRGHDERERRAVVAGGVVLGLVQAGLSVPMVLLPLVGSGQAVAP
;
A
#
# COMPACT_ATOMS: atom_id res chain seq x y z
N MET A 1 -1.24 -3.39 -36.73
CA MET A 1 -0.58 -2.38 -35.86
C MET A 1 -0.84 -2.72 -34.40
N ARG A 2 0.14 -3.25 -33.65
CA ARG A 2 -0.01 -3.48 -32.20
C ARG A 2 0.33 -2.15 -31.51
N SER A 3 -0.66 -1.43 -31.01
CA SER A 3 -0.43 -0.24 -30.20
C SER A 3 0.35 -0.69 -28.94
N ARG A 4 1.63 -0.39 -28.90
CA ARG A 4 2.48 -0.61 -27.73
C ARG A 4 2.15 0.52 -26.74
N ILE A 5 1.11 0.34 -25.93
CA ILE A 5 0.89 1.22 -24.79
C ILE A 5 2.13 1.10 -23.90
N ARG A 6 2.86 2.20 -23.79
CA ARG A 6 4.06 2.23 -22.97
C ARG A 6 3.64 2.34 -21.50
N PRO A 7 4.32 1.65 -20.56
CA PRO A 7 4.03 1.76 -19.11
C PRO A 7 4.00 3.20 -18.58
N SER A 8 4.68 4.12 -19.27
CA SER A 8 4.68 5.55 -18.95
C SER A 8 3.35 6.25 -19.15
N PHE A 9 2.42 5.71 -19.95
CA PHE A 9 1.14 6.37 -20.22
C PHE A 9 0.32 6.59 -18.95
N LEU A 10 0.19 5.56 -18.11
CA LEU A 10 -0.56 5.66 -16.85
C LEU A 10 0.07 6.71 -15.90
N ALA A 11 1.39 6.72 -15.79
CA ALA A 11 2.10 7.70 -14.96
C ALA A 11 1.92 9.14 -15.46
N ILE A 12 1.94 9.34 -16.80
CA ILE A 12 1.68 10.65 -17.41
C ILE A 12 0.23 11.08 -17.13
N ALA A 13 -0.74 10.17 -17.24
CA ALA A 13 -2.14 10.46 -16.96
C ALA A 13 -2.35 10.88 -15.48
N VAL A 14 -1.73 10.16 -14.53
CA VAL A 14 -1.75 10.53 -13.11
C VAL A 14 -1.13 11.91 -12.90
N MET A 15 0.06 12.14 -13.47
CA MET A 15 0.73 13.44 -13.35
C MET A 15 -0.13 14.58 -13.90
N ALA A 16 -0.71 14.40 -15.10
CA ALA A 16 -1.59 15.41 -15.70
C ALA A 16 -2.83 15.69 -14.83
N LEU A 17 -3.46 14.63 -14.30
CA LEU A 17 -4.60 14.79 -13.40
C LEU A 17 -4.23 15.53 -12.12
N CYS A 18 -3.11 15.16 -11.49
CA CYS A 18 -2.62 15.83 -10.28
C CYS A 18 -2.29 17.33 -10.56
N ILE A 19 -1.63 17.63 -11.68
CA ILE A 19 -1.32 19.03 -12.03
C ILE A 19 -2.62 19.83 -12.21
N VAL A 20 -3.60 19.31 -12.95
CA VAL A 20 -4.89 19.97 -13.12
C VAL A 20 -5.56 20.18 -11.76
N SER A 21 -5.58 19.16 -10.90
CA SER A 21 -6.18 19.25 -9.57
C SER A 21 -5.46 20.29 -8.68
N ILE A 22 -4.12 20.35 -8.72
CA ILE A 22 -3.32 21.33 -7.97
C ILE A 22 -3.61 22.77 -8.45
N VAL A 23 -3.86 22.95 -9.76
CA VAL A 23 -4.16 24.28 -10.35
C VAL A 23 -5.60 24.71 -10.06
N LEU A 24 -6.54 23.76 -10.04
CA LEU A 24 -7.98 24.03 -9.81
C LEU A 24 -8.34 24.06 -8.32
N GLU A 25 -7.39 23.80 -7.46
CA GLU A 25 -7.65 23.56 -6.08
C GLU A 25 -8.27 24.75 -5.36
N PRO A 26 -9.45 24.59 -4.75
CA PRO A 26 -9.99 25.55 -3.81
C PRO A 26 -9.19 25.54 -2.49
N ASP A 27 -9.01 26.69 -1.89
CA ASP A 27 -8.50 26.81 -0.52
C ASP A 27 -9.47 26.12 0.45
N GLY A 28 -8.96 25.20 1.28
CA GLY A 28 -9.73 24.63 2.39
C GLY A 28 -9.59 23.11 2.57
N ASP A 29 -10.25 22.60 3.61
CA ASP A 29 -10.23 21.20 4.03
C ASP A 29 -11.32 20.39 3.29
N VAL A 30 -11.26 20.33 1.96
CA VAL A 30 -12.29 19.73 1.10
C VAL A 30 -12.30 18.20 1.15
N THR A 31 -11.22 17.57 1.60
CA THR A 31 -11.08 16.11 1.81
C THR A 31 -10.35 15.84 3.13
N SER A 32 -10.36 14.58 3.61
CA SER A 32 -9.59 14.18 4.78
C SER A 32 -8.09 14.38 4.60
N GLU A 33 -7.57 14.17 3.38
CA GLU A 33 -6.15 14.37 3.07
C GLU A 33 -5.79 15.86 2.98
N ALA A 34 -6.72 16.72 2.53
CA ALA A 34 -6.57 18.17 2.59
C ALA A 34 -6.47 18.63 4.04
N TYR A 35 -7.36 18.14 4.90
CA TYR A 35 -7.33 18.38 6.33
C TYR A 35 -6.01 17.91 6.96
N ASP A 36 -5.60 16.66 6.70
CA ASP A 36 -4.32 16.11 7.19
C ASP A 36 -3.13 16.99 6.75
N GLN A 37 -3.13 17.44 5.47
CA GLN A 37 -2.10 18.37 4.99
C GLN A 37 -2.09 19.67 5.78
N ASN A 38 -3.24 20.35 5.90
CA ASN A 38 -3.29 21.70 6.44
C ASN A 38 -3.10 21.71 7.96
N GLN A 39 -3.67 20.73 8.69
CA GLN A 39 -3.65 20.68 10.15
C GLN A 39 -2.43 19.96 10.74
N HIS A 40 -1.71 19.14 9.92
CA HIS A 40 -0.62 18.32 10.43
C HIS A 40 0.66 18.46 9.58
N HIS A 41 0.62 18.11 8.30
CA HIS A 41 1.86 18.00 7.51
C HIS A 41 2.49 19.35 7.19
N LEU A 42 1.70 20.33 6.78
CA LEU A 42 2.21 21.65 6.38
C LEU A 42 2.82 22.41 7.57
N LEU A 43 2.16 22.35 8.73
CA LEU A 43 2.68 23.00 9.96
C LEU A 43 4.07 22.48 10.33
N VAL A 44 4.29 21.18 10.21
CA VAL A 44 5.60 20.57 10.48
C VAL A 44 6.64 20.97 9.43
N ILE A 45 6.25 21.00 8.16
CA ILE A 45 7.15 21.41 7.06
C ILE A 45 7.59 22.86 7.26
N GLU A 46 6.67 23.76 7.59
CA GLU A 46 6.96 25.16 7.84
C GLU A 46 7.83 25.35 9.08
N SER A 47 7.55 24.63 10.17
CA SER A 47 8.39 24.62 11.37
C SER A 47 9.84 24.18 11.04
N PHE A 48 10.00 23.10 10.30
CA PHE A 48 11.33 22.66 9.87
C PHE A 48 12.01 23.66 8.92
N ALA A 49 11.25 24.28 8.01
CA ALA A 49 11.77 25.30 7.10
C ALA A 49 12.37 26.49 7.85
N GLN A 50 11.75 26.90 8.97
CA GLN A 50 12.25 28.00 9.81
C GLN A 50 13.49 27.60 10.63
N GLN A 51 13.67 26.31 10.89
CA GLN A 51 14.77 25.77 11.71
C GLN A 51 16.01 25.37 10.91
N TRP A 52 15.97 25.42 9.58
CA TRP A 52 17.13 25.05 8.77
C TRP A 52 18.39 25.88 9.14
N PRO A 53 19.58 25.24 9.24
CA PRO A 53 19.93 23.87 8.83
C PRO A 53 19.79 22.80 9.93
N THR A 54 19.24 23.10 11.08
CA THR A 54 19.18 22.20 12.25
C THR A 54 17.75 21.95 12.78
N PRO A 55 16.86 21.32 11.99
CA PRO A 55 15.49 21.00 12.45
C PRO A 55 15.49 20.15 13.72
N ASP A 56 14.67 20.50 14.70
CA ASP A 56 14.51 19.70 15.92
C ASP A 56 13.56 18.51 15.65
N LEU A 57 14.14 17.31 15.72
CA LEU A 57 13.42 16.04 15.55
C LEU A 57 12.87 15.48 16.85
N ARG A 58 13.21 16.04 18.01
CA ARG A 58 12.78 15.53 19.32
C ARG A 58 11.36 15.98 19.66
N ASP A 59 11.04 17.23 19.35
CA ASP A 59 9.70 17.79 19.50
C ASP A 59 8.97 17.88 18.15
N TYR A 60 8.89 16.75 17.48
CA TYR A 60 8.31 16.63 16.16
C TYR A 60 6.80 16.32 16.25
N GLN A 61 5.99 17.19 15.65
CA GLN A 61 4.53 17.17 15.78
C GLN A 61 3.85 16.38 14.64
N SER A 62 4.18 15.10 14.49
CA SER A 62 3.51 14.19 13.57
C SER A 62 3.61 12.73 14.04
N ALA A 63 2.62 11.91 13.70
CA ALA A 63 2.62 10.47 14.01
C ALA A 63 3.58 9.66 13.13
N THR A 64 4.09 10.23 12.03
CA THR A 64 4.93 9.53 11.05
C THR A 64 6.41 9.83 11.27
N ALA A 65 7.32 9.10 10.63
CA ALA A 65 8.74 9.40 10.67
C ALA A 65 9.07 10.65 9.82
N PRO A 66 10.17 11.39 10.12
CA PRO A 66 10.33 12.79 9.69
C PRO A 66 10.85 12.98 8.26
N LEU A 67 11.35 11.96 7.57
CA LEU A 67 12.11 12.16 6.33
C LEU A 67 11.31 12.90 5.25
N TRP A 68 10.03 12.63 5.06
CA TRP A 68 9.24 13.31 4.04
C TRP A 68 9.05 14.79 4.35
N HIS A 69 8.80 15.14 5.60
CA HIS A 69 8.70 16.52 6.03
C HIS A 69 10.02 17.26 5.90
N LEU A 70 11.15 16.61 6.21
CA LEU A 70 12.48 17.17 5.97
C LEU A 70 12.74 17.43 4.48
N VAL A 71 12.37 16.48 3.60
CA VAL A 71 12.50 16.66 2.14
C VAL A 71 11.67 17.84 1.65
N GLN A 72 10.44 17.98 2.15
CA GLN A 72 9.53 19.06 1.77
C GLN A 72 9.93 20.43 2.38
N SER A 73 10.55 20.43 3.55
CA SER A 73 10.95 21.67 4.23
C SER A 73 12.13 22.39 3.55
N VAL A 74 12.97 21.67 2.78
CA VAL A 74 14.07 22.30 2.02
C VAL A 74 13.54 23.28 0.96
N PRO A 75 12.67 22.89 0.00
CA PRO A 75 12.10 23.85 -0.93
C PRO A 75 11.22 24.90 -0.22
N ALA A 76 10.52 24.56 0.87
CA ALA A 76 9.75 25.51 1.65
C ALA A 76 10.65 26.62 2.23
N ALA A 77 11.81 26.27 2.79
CA ALA A 77 12.81 27.21 3.28
C ALA A 77 13.39 28.12 2.18
N LEU A 78 13.36 27.66 0.93
CA LEU A 78 13.75 28.43 -0.27
C LEU A 78 12.60 29.27 -0.84
N GLY A 79 11.43 29.32 -0.19
CA GLY A 79 10.28 30.09 -0.61
C GLY A 79 9.43 29.45 -1.73
N VAL A 80 9.57 28.13 -1.96
CA VAL A 80 8.72 27.44 -2.91
C VAL A 80 7.27 27.42 -2.39
N PRO A 81 6.29 27.86 -3.19
CA PRO A 81 4.88 27.90 -2.75
C PRO A 81 4.29 26.49 -2.58
N LEU A 82 3.16 26.39 -1.86
CA LEU A 82 2.46 25.14 -1.57
C LEU A 82 2.21 24.26 -2.81
N ALA A 83 1.81 24.88 -3.93
CA ALA A 83 1.65 24.16 -5.20
C ALA A 83 2.94 23.45 -5.66
N GLY A 84 4.10 24.04 -5.43
CA GLY A 84 5.40 23.41 -5.71
C GLY A 84 5.70 22.23 -4.79
N LEU A 85 5.32 22.31 -3.51
CA LEU A 85 5.45 21.21 -2.55
C LEU A 85 4.52 20.05 -2.94
N ARG A 86 3.30 20.34 -3.35
CA ARG A 86 2.34 19.33 -3.86
C ARG A 86 2.83 18.67 -5.14
N LEU A 87 3.53 19.38 -5.99
CA LEU A 87 4.13 18.79 -7.20
C LEU A 87 5.12 17.67 -6.85
N LEU A 88 5.86 17.77 -5.74
CA LEU A 88 6.73 16.66 -5.29
C LEU A 88 5.91 15.41 -4.88
N ALA A 89 4.75 15.59 -4.26
CA ALA A 89 3.85 14.49 -3.96
C ALA A 89 3.27 13.86 -5.25
N ALA A 90 2.89 14.68 -6.24
CA ALA A 90 2.43 14.22 -7.55
C ALA A 90 3.52 13.43 -8.30
N ILE A 91 4.77 13.88 -8.24
CA ILE A 91 5.93 13.15 -8.81
C ILE A 91 6.08 11.78 -8.13
N ALA A 92 5.95 11.70 -6.81
CA ALA A 92 6.03 10.44 -6.08
C ALA A 92 4.90 9.47 -6.50
N GLY A 93 3.67 9.95 -6.67
CA GLY A 93 2.54 9.15 -7.13
C GLY A 93 2.73 8.63 -8.55
N ALA A 94 3.11 9.49 -9.49
CA ALA A 94 3.39 9.08 -10.86
C ALA A 94 4.56 8.08 -10.95
N ALA A 95 5.60 8.27 -10.13
CA ALA A 95 6.73 7.35 -10.03
C ALA A 95 6.32 5.99 -9.48
N LEU A 96 5.43 5.94 -8.48
CA LEU A 96 4.88 4.69 -7.93
C LEU A 96 4.10 3.91 -9.00
N VAL A 97 3.21 4.57 -9.75
CA VAL A 97 2.45 3.94 -10.84
C VAL A 97 3.39 3.42 -11.94
N LEU A 98 4.38 4.22 -12.35
CA LEU A 98 5.36 3.82 -13.35
C LEU A 98 6.17 2.61 -12.91
N LEU A 99 6.60 2.60 -11.65
CA LEU A 99 7.34 1.48 -11.05
C LEU A 99 6.46 0.23 -11.01
N ALA A 100 5.24 0.32 -10.49
CA ALA A 100 4.29 -0.79 -10.42
C ALA A 100 4.04 -1.42 -11.80
N ALA A 101 3.80 -0.59 -12.82
CA ALA A 101 3.58 -1.02 -14.19
C ALA A 101 4.82 -1.70 -14.81
N ARG A 102 6.01 -1.10 -14.64
CA ARG A 102 7.26 -1.67 -15.17
C ARG A 102 7.62 -3.00 -14.55
N VAL A 103 7.40 -3.11 -13.24
CA VAL A 103 7.68 -4.37 -12.52
C VAL A 103 6.68 -5.45 -12.92
N ALA A 104 5.38 -5.15 -13.05
CA ALA A 104 4.39 -6.11 -13.54
C ALA A 104 4.76 -6.66 -14.92
N VAL A 105 5.18 -5.78 -15.86
CA VAL A 105 5.67 -6.19 -17.20
C VAL A 105 6.90 -7.10 -17.08
N ARG A 106 7.87 -6.75 -16.23
CA ARG A 106 9.08 -7.54 -16.04
C ARG A 106 8.80 -8.91 -15.42
N LEU A 107 7.90 -8.97 -14.44
CA LEU A 107 7.54 -10.19 -13.74
C LEU A 107 6.80 -11.17 -14.64
N GLY A 108 5.83 -10.69 -15.40
CA GLY A 108 5.01 -11.53 -16.27
C GLY A 108 5.51 -11.69 -17.72
N GLY A 109 6.46 -10.85 -18.16
CA GLY A 109 7.09 -10.94 -19.49
C GLY A 109 6.22 -10.40 -20.65
N ASP A 110 5.16 -9.62 -20.37
CA ASP A 110 4.26 -9.07 -21.39
C ASP A 110 3.94 -7.60 -21.09
N VAL A 111 4.10 -6.74 -22.10
CA VAL A 111 3.88 -5.28 -21.96
C VAL A 111 2.43 -4.93 -21.57
N ARG A 112 1.45 -5.76 -21.92
CA ARG A 112 0.03 -5.55 -21.57
C ARG A 112 -0.22 -5.65 -20.07
N LEU A 113 0.64 -6.34 -19.33
CA LEU A 113 0.56 -6.41 -17.86
C LEU A 113 0.82 -5.05 -17.18
N ALA A 114 1.27 -4.03 -17.93
CA ALA A 114 1.29 -2.66 -17.45
C ALA A 114 -0.10 -2.17 -16.99
N TRP A 115 -1.19 -2.68 -17.60
CA TRP A 115 -2.55 -2.36 -17.20
C TRP A 115 -2.93 -2.84 -15.79
N LEU A 116 -2.15 -3.73 -15.20
CA LEU A 116 -2.30 -4.12 -13.80
C LEU A 116 -2.00 -2.99 -12.81
N ALA A 117 -1.36 -1.91 -13.27
CA ALA A 117 -1.19 -0.70 -12.49
C ALA A 117 -2.35 0.32 -12.68
N ALA A 118 -3.32 0.05 -13.56
CA ALA A 118 -4.44 0.95 -13.76
C ALA A 118 -5.28 1.15 -12.48
N PRO A 119 -5.60 0.12 -11.68
CA PRO A 119 -6.32 0.31 -10.42
C PRO A 119 -5.58 1.26 -9.47
N LEU A 120 -4.27 1.10 -9.35
CA LEU A 120 -3.44 2.00 -8.54
C LEU A 120 -3.46 3.43 -9.09
N ALA A 121 -3.35 3.60 -10.42
CA ALA A 121 -3.29 4.91 -11.08
C ALA A 121 -4.56 5.75 -10.85
N VAL A 122 -5.69 5.11 -10.64
CA VAL A 122 -6.99 5.76 -10.43
C VAL A 122 -7.58 5.49 -9.05
N SER A 123 -6.78 4.96 -8.09
CA SER A 123 -7.21 4.79 -6.71
C SER A 123 -7.44 6.15 -6.05
N PRO A 124 -8.53 6.33 -5.29
CA PRO A 124 -8.78 7.56 -4.55
C PRO A 124 -7.63 7.88 -3.60
N TYR A 125 -7.03 6.88 -2.96
CA TYR A 125 -5.92 7.07 -2.01
C TYR A 125 -4.60 7.45 -2.69
N LEU A 126 -4.34 6.94 -3.91
CA LEU A 126 -3.20 7.41 -4.67
C LEU A 126 -3.40 8.85 -5.12
N LEU A 127 -4.57 9.17 -5.69
CA LEU A 127 -4.86 10.50 -6.22
C LEU A 127 -4.85 11.54 -5.10
N SER A 128 -5.58 11.29 -4.01
CA SER A 128 -5.55 12.16 -2.83
C SER A 128 -4.12 12.36 -2.31
N GLY A 129 -3.39 11.27 -2.03
CA GLY A 129 -2.02 11.35 -1.51
C GLY A 129 -0.98 11.89 -2.50
N SER A 130 -1.36 12.10 -3.77
CA SER A 130 -0.53 12.71 -4.81
C SER A 130 -0.89 14.18 -5.07
N ILE A 131 -2.11 14.60 -4.75
CA ILE A 131 -2.57 15.99 -4.83
C ILE A 131 -2.18 16.73 -3.54
N TRP A 132 -2.40 16.08 -2.40
CA TRP A 132 -2.12 16.61 -1.08
C TRP A 132 -0.77 16.11 -0.55
N ILE A 133 -0.16 16.87 0.37
CA ILE A 133 1.09 16.46 1.01
C ILE A 133 0.77 15.44 2.10
N THR A 134 0.94 14.15 1.77
CA THR A 134 0.84 13.04 2.71
C THR A 134 2.10 12.19 2.73
N THR A 135 2.26 11.32 3.71
CA THR A 135 3.41 10.42 3.81
C THR A 135 3.16 9.03 3.20
N ASP A 136 1.90 8.69 2.89
CA ASP A 136 1.51 7.35 2.42
C ASP A 136 2.10 7.00 1.06
N VAL A 137 1.96 7.90 0.08
CA VAL A 137 2.42 7.68 -1.30
C VAL A 137 3.95 7.61 -1.39
N PRO A 138 4.74 8.56 -0.85
CA PRO A 138 6.19 8.47 -0.91
C PRO A 138 6.77 7.30 -0.10
N ALA A 139 6.17 6.91 1.03
CA ALA A 139 6.57 5.70 1.75
C ALA A 139 6.30 4.44 0.91
N THR A 140 5.11 4.31 0.34
CA THR A 140 4.74 3.18 -0.53
C THR A 140 5.65 3.11 -1.75
N LEU A 141 6.04 4.25 -2.36
CA LEU A 141 7.02 4.28 -3.45
C LEU A 141 8.36 3.68 -3.04
N MET A 142 8.92 4.12 -1.90
CA MET A 142 10.22 3.62 -1.45
C MET A 142 10.18 2.13 -1.08
N LEU A 143 9.14 1.68 -0.38
CA LEU A 143 8.95 0.27 -0.03
C LEU A 143 8.74 -0.62 -1.27
N THR A 144 7.96 -0.15 -2.23
CA THR A 144 7.75 -0.81 -3.52
C THR A 144 9.05 -0.89 -4.32
N ALA A 145 9.84 0.19 -4.34
CA ALA A 145 11.15 0.22 -4.99
C ALA A 145 12.15 -0.72 -4.31
N ALA A 146 12.13 -0.81 -2.98
CA ALA A 146 12.94 -1.74 -2.21
C ALA A 146 12.66 -3.19 -2.59
N LEU A 147 11.38 -3.58 -2.58
CA LEU A 147 10.95 -4.93 -2.96
C LEU A 147 11.27 -5.24 -4.43
N ALA A 148 11.02 -4.29 -5.34
CA ALA A 148 11.36 -4.42 -6.76
C ALA A 148 12.87 -4.60 -6.97
N ALA A 149 13.70 -3.86 -6.25
CA ALA A 149 15.16 -4.00 -6.30
C ALA A 149 15.59 -5.40 -5.83
N ALA A 150 15.02 -5.89 -4.73
CA ALA A 150 15.30 -7.23 -4.22
C ALA A 150 14.88 -8.32 -5.22
N MET A 151 13.68 -8.24 -5.79
CA MET A 151 13.17 -9.19 -6.79
C MET A 151 13.98 -9.16 -8.09
N CYS A 152 14.63 -8.04 -8.39
CA CYS A 152 15.52 -7.88 -9.54
C CYS A 152 16.98 -8.19 -9.24
N GLY A 153 17.31 -8.64 -8.04
CA GLY A 153 18.69 -8.93 -7.61
C GLY A 153 19.60 -7.68 -7.55
N ARG A 154 19.01 -6.47 -7.48
CA ARG A 154 19.78 -5.23 -7.46
C ARG A 154 20.28 -4.93 -6.03
N PRO A 155 21.51 -4.43 -5.88
CA PRO A 155 21.99 -3.87 -4.61
C PRO A 155 21.20 -2.60 -4.27
N GLY A 156 21.17 -2.19 -3.02
CA GLY A 156 20.54 -0.95 -2.57
C GLY A 156 19.08 -1.10 -2.11
N GLY A 157 18.44 -2.27 -2.29
CA GLY A 157 17.07 -2.49 -1.78
C GLY A 157 16.94 -2.23 -0.28
N GLY A 158 17.94 -2.56 0.52
CA GLY A 158 17.96 -2.27 1.96
C GLY A 158 17.97 -0.77 2.29
N TRP A 159 18.69 0.04 1.53
CA TRP A 159 18.67 1.51 1.69
C TRP A 159 17.31 2.10 1.33
N LEU A 160 16.68 1.63 0.25
CA LEU A 160 15.32 2.05 -0.12
C LEU A 160 14.30 1.66 0.96
N LEU A 161 14.46 0.47 1.57
CA LEU A 161 13.67 0.05 2.73
C LEU A 161 13.89 1.01 3.92
N GLY A 162 15.14 1.36 4.22
CA GLY A 162 15.48 2.34 5.25
C GLY A 162 14.84 3.71 4.99
N LEU A 163 14.91 4.22 3.75
CA LEU A 163 14.26 5.48 3.37
C LEU A 163 12.73 5.41 3.53
N GLY A 164 12.08 4.33 3.07
CA GLY A 164 10.65 4.13 3.27
C GLY A 164 10.27 4.11 4.75
N THR A 165 11.09 3.45 5.59
CA THR A 165 10.90 3.41 7.04
C THR A 165 11.15 4.78 7.69
N ALA A 166 12.08 5.57 7.17
CA ALA A 166 12.34 6.94 7.63
C ALA A 166 11.24 7.94 7.21
N ILE A 167 10.41 7.60 6.22
CA ILE A 167 9.19 8.34 5.87
C ILE A 167 8.02 7.90 6.79
N ARG A 168 7.85 6.58 6.96
CA ARG A 168 6.86 5.98 7.86
C ARG A 168 7.49 4.80 8.59
N GLN A 169 7.62 4.89 9.90
CA GLN A 169 8.23 3.85 10.74
C GLN A 169 7.53 2.49 10.62
N THR A 170 6.23 2.49 10.33
CA THR A 170 5.48 1.27 10.01
C THR A 170 6.04 0.53 8.79
N GLY A 171 6.78 1.19 7.89
CA GLY A 171 7.45 0.60 6.74
C GLY A 171 8.38 -0.59 7.08
N LEU A 172 8.73 -0.77 8.36
CA LEU A 172 9.45 -1.94 8.85
C LEU A 172 8.76 -3.28 8.50
N TRP A 173 7.44 -3.28 8.25
CA TRP A 173 6.71 -4.47 7.81
C TRP A 173 7.26 -5.11 6.53
N MET A 174 7.97 -4.34 5.71
CA MET A 174 8.61 -4.85 4.49
C MET A 174 9.93 -5.59 4.76
N ALA A 175 10.52 -5.52 5.96
CA ALA A 175 11.77 -6.19 6.28
C ALA A 175 11.69 -7.73 6.16
N PRO A 176 10.68 -8.45 6.73
CA PRO A 176 10.57 -9.89 6.55
C PRO A 176 10.41 -10.32 5.07
N PRO A 177 9.55 -9.69 4.23
CA PRO A 177 9.49 -10.01 2.80
C PRO A 177 10.84 -9.86 2.08
N MET A 178 11.59 -8.80 2.41
CA MET A 178 12.93 -8.58 1.86
C MET A 178 13.92 -9.67 2.29
N ALA A 179 13.86 -10.11 3.55
CA ALA A 179 14.67 -11.21 4.06
C ALA A 179 14.29 -12.54 3.37
N VAL A 180 12.99 -12.83 3.21
CA VAL A 180 12.49 -14.00 2.45
C VAL A 180 13.01 -13.97 1.01
N MET A 181 12.94 -12.80 0.35
CA MET A 181 13.44 -12.65 -1.01
C MET A 181 14.94 -12.92 -1.10
N ARG A 182 15.73 -12.42 -0.16
CA ARG A 182 17.20 -12.68 -0.12
C ARG A 182 17.52 -14.12 0.20
N TRP A 183 16.74 -14.77 1.05
CA TRP A 183 16.95 -16.16 1.44
C TRP A 183 16.68 -17.13 0.29
N PHE A 184 15.50 -17.03 -0.33
CA PHE A 184 15.06 -17.95 -1.38
C PHE A 184 15.55 -17.55 -2.79
N GLY A 185 15.89 -16.27 -2.99
CA GLY A 185 16.47 -15.76 -4.25
C GLY A 185 17.98 -16.01 -4.37
N ALA A 186 18.65 -16.48 -3.32
CA ALA A 186 20.07 -16.79 -3.37
C ALA A 186 20.34 -18.00 -4.32
N PRO A 187 21.45 -18.02 -5.08
CA PRO A 187 21.83 -19.13 -5.93
C PRO A 187 21.84 -20.47 -5.17
N GLN A 188 21.56 -21.57 -5.91
CA GLN A 188 21.69 -22.91 -5.32
C GLN A 188 23.13 -23.14 -4.88
N GLY A 189 23.31 -23.75 -3.71
CA GLY A 189 24.64 -23.97 -3.11
C GLY A 189 25.19 -22.81 -2.28
N THR A 190 24.51 -21.64 -2.25
CA THR A 190 24.92 -20.56 -1.34
C THR A 190 24.89 -21.03 0.12
N PRO A 191 25.99 -20.90 0.87
CA PRO A 191 26.05 -21.30 2.27
C PRO A 191 24.99 -20.59 3.14
N THR A 192 24.44 -21.28 4.13
CA THR A 192 23.41 -20.73 5.03
C THR A 192 23.85 -19.41 5.69
N MET A 193 25.12 -19.31 6.10
CA MET A 193 25.65 -18.09 6.71
C MET A 193 25.63 -16.89 5.76
N GLU A 194 25.89 -17.08 4.48
CA GLU A 194 25.80 -16.01 3.47
C GLU A 194 24.35 -15.57 3.23
N ARG A 195 23.40 -16.51 3.26
CA ARG A 195 21.96 -16.19 3.21
C ARG A 195 21.54 -15.38 4.41
N VAL A 196 21.97 -15.75 5.62
CA VAL A 196 21.72 -14.99 6.86
C VAL A 196 22.30 -13.59 6.76
N ARG A 197 23.59 -13.46 6.38
CA ARG A 197 24.24 -12.15 6.19
C ARG A 197 23.51 -11.29 5.17
N GLY A 198 23.07 -11.89 4.06
CA GLY A 198 22.30 -11.20 3.03
C GLY A 198 20.94 -10.71 3.54
N ALA A 199 20.23 -11.52 4.34
CA ALA A 199 18.96 -11.14 4.95
C ALA A 199 19.15 -10.02 5.98
N ILE A 200 20.17 -10.11 6.84
CA ILE A 200 20.52 -9.04 7.79
C ILE A 200 20.88 -7.76 7.06
N ALA A 201 21.76 -7.81 6.06
CA ALA A 201 22.20 -6.63 5.32
C ALA A 201 21.06 -5.86 4.65
N VAL A 202 20.04 -6.55 4.16
CA VAL A 202 18.89 -5.90 3.49
C VAL A 202 17.89 -5.31 4.50
N THR A 203 17.81 -5.83 5.73
CA THR A 203 16.89 -5.35 6.75
C THR A 203 17.51 -4.34 7.71
N LEU A 204 18.84 -4.38 7.87
CA LEU A 204 19.59 -3.57 8.82
C LEU A 204 19.30 -2.05 8.72
N PRO A 205 19.24 -1.42 7.53
CA PRO A 205 18.96 0.01 7.44
C PRO A 205 17.60 0.39 8.06
N ALA A 206 16.54 -0.38 7.82
CA ALA A 206 15.22 -0.12 8.41
C ALA A 206 15.22 -0.32 9.94
N ILE A 207 15.86 -1.39 10.42
CA ILE A 207 16.00 -1.67 11.85
C ILE A 207 16.77 -0.54 12.53
N THR A 208 17.84 -0.05 11.90
CA THR A 208 18.65 1.08 12.42
C THR A 208 17.79 2.35 12.52
N ILE A 209 17.01 2.68 11.48
CA ILE A 209 16.11 3.84 11.51
C ILE A 209 15.10 3.73 12.66
N VAL A 210 14.44 2.59 12.80
CA VAL A 210 13.47 2.37 13.91
C VAL A 210 14.18 2.45 15.26
N GLY A 211 15.37 1.84 15.39
CA GLY A 211 16.18 1.91 16.61
C GLY A 211 16.54 3.35 16.98
N LEU A 212 16.93 4.18 16.00
CA LEU A 212 17.22 5.60 16.21
C LEU A 212 15.96 6.39 16.64
N LEU A 213 14.81 6.13 16.01
CA LEU A 213 13.54 6.78 16.40
C LEU A 213 13.13 6.39 17.83
N VAL A 214 13.23 5.10 18.17
CA VAL A 214 12.93 4.62 19.52
C VAL A 214 13.91 5.20 20.56
N TRP A 215 15.19 5.29 20.22
CA TRP A 215 16.20 5.90 21.09
C TRP A 215 15.91 7.41 21.29
N MET A 216 15.55 8.12 20.23
CA MET A 216 15.30 9.57 20.27
C MET A 216 14.00 9.92 20.98
N TRP A 217 12.93 9.15 20.73
CA TRP A 217 11.60 9.43 21.20
C TRP A 217 11.16 8.58 22.41
N GLY A 218 11.88 7.50 22.72
CA GLY A 218 11.45 6.50 23.71
C GLY A 218 10.25 5.67 23.26
N GLY A 219 9.98 5.60 21.95
CA GLY A 219 8.86 4.88 21.33
C GLY A 219 8.84 5.08 19.82
N LEU A 220 7.82 4.52 19.15
CA LEU A 220 7.66 4.65 17.70
C LEU A 220 7.01 5.98 17.28
N THR A 221 6.34 6.65 18.20
CA THR A 221 5.67 7.95 17.98
C THR A 221 6.36 9.01 18.81
N PRO A 222 6.58 10.22 18.28
CA PRO A 222 7.15 11.35 19.03
C PRO A 222 6.36 11.65 20.31
N PRO A 223 7.02 12.15 21.39
CA PRO A 223 6.36 12.41 22.68
C PRO A 223 5.14 13.30 22.58
N GLY A 224 5.23 14.43 21.86
CA GLY A 224 4.15 15.40 21.71
C GLY A 224 2.92 14.90 20.92
N TYR A 225 3.04 13.74 20.25
CA TYR A 225 1.96 13.17 19.43
C TYR A 225 1.39 11.87 19.97
N ARG A 226 1.89 11.39 21.13
CA ARG A 226 1.47 10.10 21.71
C ARG A 226 0.02 10.11 22.20
N ASP A 227 -0.42 11.23 22.73
CA ASP A 227 -1.77 11.36 23.31
C ASP A 227 -2.85 11.45 22.21
N GLN A 228 -2.46 11.81 20.98
CA GLN A 228 -3.36 11.88 19.82
C GLN A 228 -3.47 10.53 19.07
N HIS A 229 -2.51 9.64 19.28
CA HIS A 229 -2.51 8.29 18.71
C HIS A 229 -2.61 7.27 19.85
N ASP A 230 -3.82 6.77 20.06
CA ASP A 230 -4.07 5.70 21.01
C ASP A 230 -3.16 4.49 20.71
N ARG A 231 -2.50 4.02 21.77
CA ARG A 231 -1.79 2.76 21.73
C ARG A 231 -2.81 1.64 21.76
N GLY A 232 -2.84 0.83 20.74
CA GLY A 232 -3.81 -0.25 20.70
C GLY A 232 -3.54 -1.27 19.62
N VAL A 233 -4.34 -2.33 19.66
CA VAL A 233 -4.39 -3.40 18.68
C VAL A 233 -5.82 -3.46 18.18
N ASN A 234 -5.99 -3.38 16.85
CA ASN A 234 -7.31 -3.54 16.24
C ASN A 234 -7.42 -4.92 15.59
N LEU A 235 -8.06 -5.83 16.30
CA LEU A 235 -8.20 -7.22 15.86
C LEU A 235 -9.17 -7.40 14.68
N ALA A 236 -9.92 -6.37 14.28
CA ALA A 236 -10.74 -6.40 13.07
C ALA A 236 -9.91 -6.29 11.77
N VAL A 237 -8.68 -5.76 11.85
CA VAL A 237 -7.79 -5.55 10.69
C VAL A 237 -7.55 -6.80 9.85
N PRO A 238 -7.31 -8.00 10.38
CA PRO A 238 -7.15 -9.19 9.56
C PRO A 238 -8.38 -9.48 8.69
N ALA A 239 -9.58 -9.47 9.28
CA ALA A 239 -10.82 -9.70 8.55
C ALA A 239 -11.09 -8.60 7.50
N PHE A 240 -10.86 -7.34 7.87
CA PHE A 240 -11.00 -6.18 6.98
C PHE A 240 -10.03 -6.24 5.80
N THR A 241 -8.75 -6.52 6.08
CA THR A 241 -7.72 -6.63 5.02
C THR A 241 -8.03 -7.80 4.07
N LEU A 242 -8.49 -8.93 4.60
CA LEU A 242 -8.95 -10.05 3.76
C LEU A 242 -10.19 -9.66 2.95
N GLY A 243 -11.09 -8.85 3.49
CA GLY A 243 -12.21 -8.25 2.74
C GLY A 243 -11.72 -7.41 1.55
N LEU A 244 -10.74 -6.54 1.76
CA LEU A 244 -10.10 -5.78 0.67
C LEU A 244 -9.42 -6.71 -0.35
N ILE A 245 -8.73 -7.76 0.12
CA ILE A 245 -8.12 -8.76 -0.76
C ILE A 245 -9.19 -9.50 -1.59
N ALA A 246 -10.40 -9.73 -1.05
CA ALA A 246 -11.50 -10.26 -1.86
C ALA A 246 -11.86 -9.32 -3.01
N LEU A 247 -12.05 -8.04 -2.72
CA LEU A 247 -12.44 -7.05 -3.71
C LEU A 247 -11.36 -6.81 -4.78
N ILE A 248 -10.10 -6.77 -4.39
CA ILE A 248 -8.96 -6.51 -5.29
C ILE A 248 -8.46 -7.80 -5.94
N GLY A 249 -8.38 -8.90 -5.21
CA GLY A 249 -7.74 -10.13 -5.64
C GLY A 249 -8.62 -11.02 -6.52
N VAL A 250 -9.93 -11.12 -6.24
CA VAL A 250 -10.84 -11.98 -7.01
C VAL A 250 -10.84 -11.65 -8.51
N PRO A 251 -10.91 -10.38 -8.94
CA PRO A 251 -10.80 -10.02 -10.36
C PRO A 251 -9.48 -10.45 -11.02
N LEU A 252 -8.42 -10.67 -10.23
CA LEU A 252 -7.10 -11.08 -10.70
C LEU A 252 -6.91 -12.60 -10.71
N VAL A 253 -7.80 -13.37 -10.06
CA VAL A 253 -7.77 -14.84 -10.10
C VAL A 253 -8.35 -15.34 -11.41
N THR A 254 -7.53 -16.03 -12.23
CA THR A 254 -7.99 -16.62 -13.48
C THR A 254 -8.82 -17.89 -13.23
N MET A 255 -9.59 -18.32 -14.22
CA MET A 255 -10.34 -19.58 -14.19
C MET A 255 -9.43 -20.81 -13.92
N ARG A 256 -8.20 -20.76 -14.42
CA ARG A 256 -7.19 -21.80 -14.14
C ARG A 256 -6.77 -21.76 -12.68
N GLY A 257 -6.48 -20.56 -12.13
CA GLY A 257 -6.15 -20.40 -10.70
C GLY A 257 -7.27 -20.91 -9.80
N ALA A 258 -8.53 -20.65 -10.14
CA ALA A 258 -9.68 -21.18 -9.42
C ALA A 258 -9.76 -22.72 -9.50
N ARG A 259 -9.53 -23.32 -10.68
CA ARG A 259 -9.50 -24.79 -10.85
C ARG A 259 -8.34 -25.41 -10.08
N GLU A 260 -7.15 -24.81 -10.10
CA GLU A 260 -5.98 -25.28 -9.35
C GLU A 260 -6.21 -25.20 -7.85
N LEU A 261 -6.94 -24.17 -7.36
CA LEU A 261 -7.37 -24.09 -5.96
C LEU A 261 -8.33 -25.23 -5.60
N LEU A 262 -9.33 -25.51 -6.45
CA LEU A 262 -10.29 -26.60 -6.25
C LEU A 262 -9.66 -28.00 -6.35
N ALA A 263 -8.56 -28.14 -7.08
CA ALA A 263 -7.80 -29.37 -7.21
C ALA A 263 -6.84 -29.63 -6.02
N MET A 264 -6.64 -28.64 -5.13
CA MET A 264 -5.85 -28.84 -3.91
C MET A 264 -6.51 -29.84 -2.97
N PRO A 265 -5.72 -30.54 -2.11
CA PRO A 265 -6.29 -31.29 -1.00
C PRO A 265 -7.22 -30.40 -0.19
N ARG A 266 -8.47 -30.80 -0.02
CA ARG A 266 -9.55 -29.98 0.59
C ARG A 266 -9.18 -29.40 1.96
N ILE A 267 -8.31 -30.03 2.70
CA ILE A 267 -7.85 -29.58 4.02
C ILE A 267 -7.24 -28.17 3.92
N ALA A 268 -6.36 -27.90 2.96
CA ALA A 268 -5.66 -26.61 2.87
C ALA A 268 -6.60 -25.43 2.61
N PRO A 269 -7.44 -25.42 1.53
CA PRO A 269 -8.37 -24.32 1.32
C PRO A 269 -9.45 -24.22 2.41
N CYS A 270 -9.93 -25.35 2.98
CA CYS A 270 -10.88 -25.31 4.09
C CYS A 270 -10.26 -24.71 5.36
N CYS A 271 -9.02 -25.06 5.71
CA CYS A 271 -8.33 -24.45 6.85
C CYS A 271 -8.12 -22.95 6.64
N VAL A 272 -7.68 -22.53 5.45
CA VAL A 272 -7.45 -21.11 5.15
C VAL A 272 -8.76 -20.32 5.21
N ALA A 273 -9.84 -20.81 4.61
CA ALA A 273 -11.15 -20.17 4.67
C ALA A 273 -11.72 -20.19 6.11
N GLY A 274 -11.56 -21.31 6.83
CA GLY A 274 -12.00 -21.43 8.22
C GLY A 274 -11.27 -20.49 9.17
N LEU A 275 -9.95 -20.33 9.04
CA LEU A 275 -9.18 -19.36 9.83
C LEU A 275 -9.60 -17.93 9.52
N ALA A 276 -9.86 -17.58 8.26
CA ALA A 276 -10.34 -16.26 7.86
C ALA A 276 -11.76 -15.99 8.41
N LEU A 277 -12.65 -16.99 8.36
CA LEU A 277 -13.98 -16.89 8.95
C LEU A 277 -13.89 -16.74 10.47
N LEU A 278 -13.01 -17.50 11.13
CA LEU A 278 -12.77 -17.38 12.56
C LEU A 278 -12.25 -15.99 12.93
N ALA A 279 -11.30 -15.43 12.16
CA ALA A 279 -10.80 -14.07 12.38
C ALA A 279 -11.91 -13.02 12.27
N ALA A 280 -12.87 -13.21 11.33
CA ALA A 280 -14.01 -12.30 11.18
C ALA A 280 -15.11 -12.50 12.26
N ALA A 281 -15.23 -13.72 12.80
CA ALA A 281 -16.27 -14.07 13.79
C ALA A 281 -15.81 -13.87 15.24
N ALA A 282 -14.50 -13.94 15.51
CA ALA A 282 -13.96 -13.92 16.88
C ALA A 282 -14.02 -12.54 17.55
N VAL A 283 -14.04 -11.47 16.76
CA VAL A 283 -13.97 -10.08 17.26
C VAL A 283 -15.08 -9.24 16.62
N PRO A 284 -15.46 -8.09 17.23
CA PRO A 284 -16.35 -7.12 16.60
C PRO A 284 -15.76 -6.63 15.27
N THR A 285 -16.56 -6.66 14.22
CA THR A 285 -16.19 -6.25 12.85
C THR A 285 -17.23 -5.34 12.21
N ASP A 286 -18.16 -4.82 12.99
CA ASP A 286 -19.10 -3.77 12.64
C ASP A 286 -18.42 -2.41 12.47
N TYR A 287 -19.11 -1.46 11.86
CA TYR A 287 -18.65 -0.08 11.75
C TYR A 287 -18.74 0.60 13.11
N ASP A 288 -17.63 1.16 13.58
CA ASP A 288 -17.54 1.83 14.88
C ASP A 288 -16.38 2.83 14.87
N ILE A 289 -16.70 4.11 14.98
CA ILE A 289 -15.71 5.20 14.94
C ILE A 289 -14.84 5.18 16.20
N GLU A 290 -15.44 4.95 17.37
CA GLU A 290 -14.71 4.97 18.65
C GLU A 290 -13.71 3.81 18.75
N ALA A 291 -14.05 2.68 18.16
CA ALA A 291 -13.16 1.52 18.06
C ALA A 291 -12.20 1.59 16.85
N GLY A 292 -12.10 2.73 16.17
CA GLY A 292 -11.21 2.93 15.03
C GLY A 292 -11.59 2.14 13.76
N ARG A 293 -12.82 1.64 13.67
CA ARG A 293 -13.33 0.86 12.52
C ARG A 293 -14.16 1.73 11.58
N TRP A 294 -13.49 2.62 10.87
CA TRP A 294 -14.11 3.59 9.97
C TRP A 294 -13.12 4.06 8.88
N GLY A 295 -13.57 4.92 7.96
CA GLY A 295 -12.72 5.54 6.94
C GLY A 295 -12.45 4.63 5.75
N GLY A 296 -13.23 4.84 4.68
CA GLY A 296 -13.07 4.20 3.39
C GLY A 296 -14.31 3.52 2.83
N PRO A 297 -14.32 3.23 1.51
CA PRO A 297 -15.44 2.62 0.81
C PRO A 297 -15.92 1.29 1.40
N LEU A 298 -14.99 0.39 1.79
CA LEU A 298 -15.40 -0.88 2.37
C LEU A 298 -16.10 -0.69 3.71
N TRP A 299 -15.65 0.25 4.56
CA TRP A 299 -16.36 0.58 5.78
C TRP A 299 -17.74 1.18 5.53
N THR A 300 -17.91 1.95 4.44
CA THR A 300 -19.22 2.45 4.02
C THR A 300 -20.18 1.29 3.66
N VAL A 301 -19.67 0.27 2.96
CA VAL A 301 -20.43 -0.96 2.65
C VAL A 301 -20.76 -1.73 3.93
N ILE A 302 -19.79 -1.87 4.84
CA ILE A 302 -19.98 -2.57 6.12
C ILE A 302 -21.05 -1.87 6.96
N ARG A 303 -21.04 -0.54 7.03
CA ARG A 303 -22.05 0.27 7.74
C ARG A 303 -23.47 0.01 7.26
N GLN A 304 -23.62 -0.28 5.95
CA GLN A 304 -24.92 -0.56 5.31
C GLN A 304 -25.28 -2.06 5.33
N SER A 305 -24.35 -2.94 5.69
CA SER A 305 -24.58 -4.38 5.72
C SER A 305 -25.21 -4.83 7.04
N PRO A 306 -25.99 -5.95 7.02
CA PRO A 306 -26.49 -6.52 8.27
C PRO A 306 -25.39 -6.90 9.25
N VAL A 307 -25.65 -6.67 10.53
CA VAL A 307 -24.73 -7.00 11.65
C VAL A 307 -25.42 -8.03 12.56
N VAL A 308 -24.67 -9.05 12.98
CA VAL A 308 -25.13 -10.09 13.89
C VAL A 308 -24.12 -10.20 15.04
N ALA A 309 -24.52 -9.91 16.26
CA ALA A 309 -23.68 -9.93 17.46
C ALA A 309 -22.35 -9.15 17.23
N ASP A 310 -22.44 -7.91 16.74
CA ASP A 310 -21.32 -7.00 16.41
C ASP A 310 -20.39 -7.52 15.31
N ARG A 311 -20.84 -8.45 14.47
CA ARG A 311 -20.09 -8.98 13.31
C ARG A 311 -20.79 -8.58 12.02
N SER A 312 -20.05 -7.96 11.11
CA SER A 312 -20.53 -7.62 9.78
C SER A 312 -20.68 -8.88 8.93
N LEU A 313 -21.88 -9.12 8.39
CA LEU A 313 -22.09 -10.22 7.45
C LEU A 313 -21.24 -10.04 6.17
N ALA A 314 -20.98 -8.82 5.77
CA ALA A 314 -20.10 -8.55 4.64
C ALA A 314 -18.69 -9.12 4.87
N LEU A 315 -18.09 -8.88 6.04
CA LEU A 315 -16.76 -9.40 6.37
C LEU A 315 -16.75 -10.90 6.64
N LEU A 316 -17.82 -11.47 7.22
CA LEU A 316 -17.94 -12.91 7.37
C LEU A 316 -17.92 -13.65 6.03
N VAL A 317 -18.41 -13.00 4.95
CA VAL A 317 -18.38 -13.55 3.59
C VAL A 317 -17.09 -13.20 2.85
N LEU A 318 -16.68 -11.93 2.90
CA LEU A 318 -15.53 -11.46 2.10
C LEU A 318 -14.20 -11.98 2.62
N ALA A 319 -14.00 -12.12 3.94
CA ALA A 319 -12.71 -12.53 4.48
C ALA A 319 -12.30 -13.95 4.03
N PRO A 320 -13.15 -15.00 4.10
CA PRO A 320 -12.85 -16.31 3.53
C PRO A 320 -12.55 -16.27 2.03
N ILE A 321 -13.33 -15.48 1.25
CA ILE A 321 -13.12 -15.33 -0.18
C ILE A 321 -11.75 -14.68 -0.47
N GLY A 322 -11.39 -13.63 0.27
CA GLY A 322 -10.10 -12.97 0.14
C GLY A 322 -8.92 -13.87 0.50
N ALA A 323 -9.06 -14.66 1.55
CA ALA A 323 -8.05 -15.63 1.94
C ALA A 323 -7.83 -16.72 0.86
N LEU A 324 -8.90 -17.21 0.23
CA LEU A 324 -8.82 -18.15 -0.89
C LEU A 324 -8.23 -17.48 -2.16
N ALA A 325 -8.60 -16.25 -2.45
CA ALA A 325 -8.02 -15.51 -3.56
C ALA A 325 -6.50 -15.28 -3.37
N LEU A 326 -6.09 -14.89 -2.16
CA LEU A 326 -4.67 -14.76 -1.82
C LEU A 326 -3.92 -16.08 -1.96
N LEU A 327 -4.49 -17.18 -1.43
CA LEU A 327 -3.91 -18.51 -1.56
C LEU A 327 -3.70 -18.90 -3.03
N ALA A 328 -4.71 -18.67 -3.90
CA ALA A 328 -4.63 -18.96 -5.32
C ALA A 328 -3.53 -18.13 -6.01
N LEU A 329 -3.46 -16.83 -5.73
CA LEU A 329 -2.45 -15.94 -6.31
C LEU A 329 -1.04 -16.30 -5.85
N VAL A 330 -0.82 -16.54 -4.56
CA VAL A 330 0.49 -16.89 -3.98
C VAL A 330 0.96 -18.24 -4.50
N LYS A 331 0.08 -19.26 -4.53
CA LYS A 331 0.39 -20.58 -5.07
C LYS A 331 0.87 -20.50 -6.51
N ARG A 332 0.11 -19.82 -7.38
CA ARG A 332 0.48 -19.66 -8.79
C ARG A 332 1.79 -18.91 -8.97
N ALA A 333 1.99 -17.82 -8.23
CA ALA A 333 3.22 -17.07 -8.28
C ALA A 333 4.42 -17.88 -7.76
N HIS A 334 4.23 -18.72 -6.75
CA HIS A 334 5.28 -19.60 -6.23
C HIS A 334 5.67 -20.68 -7.24
N GLU A 335 4.70 -21.32 -7.91
CA GLU A 335 4.93 -22.34 -8.93
C GLU A 335 5.59 -21.78 -10.20
N ALA A 336 5.23 -20.53 -10.58
CA ALA A 336 5.79 -19.88 -11.76
C ALA A 336 7.25 -19.39 -11.57
N THR A 337 7.75 -19.30 -10.34
CA THR A 337 9.09 -18.78 -10.06
C THR A 337 9.86 -19.64 -9.08
N ARG A 338 11.10 -20.03 -9.46
CA ARG A 338 12.02 -20.77 -8.58
C ARG A 338 12.75 -19.88 -7.55
N HIS A 339 12.51 -18.56 -7.56
CA HIS A 339 13.29 -17.55 -6.81
C HIS A 339 12.59 -16.97 -5.59
N GLY A 340 11.56 -17.62 -5.07
CA GLY A 340 10.88 -17.18 -3.83
C GLY A 340 10.05 -15.88 -3.96
N SER A 341 9.91 -15.30 -5.15
CA SER A 341 9.17 -14.02 -5.33
C SER A 341 7.71 -14.12 -4.91
N GLY A 342 7.04 -15.26 -5.22
CA GLY A 342 5.66 -15.49 -4.78
C GLY A 342 5.54 -15.56 -3.26
N LEU A 343 6.49 -16.23 -2.58
CA LEU A 343 6.53 -16.30 -1.12
C LEU A 343 6.81 -14.92 -0.50
N ALA A 344 7.74 -14.15 -1.06
CA ALA A 344 8.05 -12.81 -0.56
C ALA A 344 6.84 -11.87 -0.66
N LEU A 345 6.10 -11.89 -1.78
CA LEU A 345 4.88 -11.11 -1.94
C LEU A 345 3.75 -11.58 -1.00
N GLY A 346 3.58 -12.90 -0.81
CA GLY A 346 2.64 -13.44 0.17
C GLY A 346 3.01 -13.02 1.60
N THR A 347 4.29 -13.12 1.96
CA THR A 347 4.80 -12.63 3.25
C THR A 347 4.57 -11.12 3.40
N ALA A 348 4.71 -10.33 2.32
CA ALA A 348 4.45 -8.90 2.33
C ALA A 348 2.99 -8.59 2.71
N VAL A 349 2.03 -9.32 2.15
CA VAL A 349 0.61 -9.17 2.51
C VAL A 349 0.35 -9.54 3.98
N LEU A 350 0.95 -10.62 4.48
CA LEU A 350 0.79 -11.03 5.88
C LEU A 350 1.44 -10.03 6.85
N CYS A 351 2.62 -9.51 6.53
CA CYS A 351 3.29 -8.51 7.36
C CYS A 351 2.57 -7.15 7.34
N LEU A 352 1.99 -6.75 6.21
CA LEU A 352 1.12 -5.57 6.11
C LEU A 352 -0.09 -5.72 7.03
N MET A 353 -0.72 -6.88 7.02
CA MET A 353 -1.84 -7.20 7.89
C MET A 353 -1.43 -7.14 9.37
N ALA A 354 -0.29 -7.72 9.72
CA ALA A 354 0.23 -7.74 11.08
C ALA A 354 0.56 -6.33 11.61
N VAL A 355 1.23 -5.49 10.81
CA VAL A 355 1.59 -4.13 11.26
C VAL A 355 0.35 -3.25 11.42
N ASN A 356 -0.64 -3.38 10.54
CA ASN A 356 -1.87 -2.62 10.66
C ASN A 356 -2.74 -3.12 11.84
N THR A 357 -2.63 -4.40 12.21
CA THR A 357 -3.28 -4.92 13.43
C THR A 357 -2.67 -4.31 14.70
N ALA A 358 -1.38 -3.96 14.69
CA ALA A 358 -0.71 -3.29 15.81
C ALA A 358 -0.97 -1.76 15.82
N ASN A 359 -2.12 -1.33 15.30
CA ASN A 359 -2.62 0.04 15.31
C ASN A 359 -4.06 0.03 15.84
N SER A 360 -4.45 1.04 16.61
CA SER A 360 -5.84 1.20 17.07
C SER A 360 -6.80 1.47 15.90
N GLN A 361 -6.31 2.09 14.82
CA GLN A 361 -7.12 2.48 13.66
C GLN A 361 -7.08 1.42 12.56
N CYS A 362 -8.26 1.00 12.11
CA CYS A 362 -8.44 0.10 10.97
C CYS A 362 -8.93 0.89 9.74
N TRP A 363 -8.05 1.74 9.20
CA TRP A 363 -8.37 2.57 8.04
C TRP A 363 -7.97 1.91 6.72
N GLU A 364 -8.86 2.02 5.73
CA GLU A 364 -8.65 1.42 4.41
C GLU A 364 -7.39 1.94 3.73
N ARG A 365 -7.09 3.23 3.85
CA ARG A 365 -5.91 3.87 3.24
C ARG A 365 -4.57 3.22 3.62
N TYR A 366 -4.48 2.55 4.78
CA TYR A 366 -3.25 1.89 5.19
C TYR A 366 -2.98 0.57 4.47
N ALA A 367 -3.99 -0.05 3.89
CA ALA A 367 -3.88 -1.32 3.18
C ALA A 367 -4.03 -1.17 1.66
N ASP A 368 -4.83 -0.21 1.17
CA ASP A 368 -5.21 -0.10 -0.24
C ASP A 368 -4.01 0.01 -1.18
N LEU A 369 -3.16 1.03 -1.00
CA LEU A 369 -2.01 1.25 -1.90
C LEU A 369 -1.05 0.06 -1.96
N PRO A 370 -0.59 -0.53 -0.83
CA PRO A 370 0.23 -1.73 -0.88
C PRO A 370 -0.47 -2.91 -1.56
N LEU A 371 -1.76 -3.15 -1.31
CA LEU A 371 -2.50 -4.26 -1.92
C LEU A 371 -2.66 -4.07 -3.43
N LEU A 372 -2.90 -2.83 -3.90
CA LEU A 372 -2.97 -2.49 -5.33
C LEU A 372 -1.62 -2.62 -6.07
N VAL A 373 -0.52 -2.82 -5.35
CA VAL A 373 0.79 -3.19 -5.91
C VAL A 373 1.03 -4.70 -5.80
N LEU A 374 0.87 -5.26 -4.60
CA LEU A 374 1.29 -6.64 -4.29
C LEU A 374 0.44 -7.69 -5.01
N LEU A 375 -0.90 -7.54 -5.03
CA LEU A 375 -1.80 -8.51 -5.65
C LEU A 375 -1.67 -8.51 -7.19
N PRO A 376 -1.60 -7.36 -7.90
CA PRO A 376 -1.25 -7.31 -9.31
C PRO A 376 0.10 -7.95 -9.65
N TRP A 377 1.12 -7.79 -8.81
CA TRP A 377 2.42 -8.44 -9.04
C TRP A 377 2.36 -9.95 -8.87
N LEU A 378 1.62 -10.45 -7.86
CA LEU A 378 1.35 -11.89 -7.72
C LEU A 378 0.65 -12.43 -8.97
N ALA A 379 -0.37 -11.74 -9.47
CA ALA A 379 -1.09 -12.13 -10.69
C ALA A 379 -0.18 -12.10 -11.93
N ALA A 380 0.68 -11.07 -12.07
CA ALA A 380 1.63 -10.96 -13.17
C ALA A 380 2.62 -12.14 -13.18
N ILE A 381 3.17 -12.49 -12.01
CA ILE A 381 4.04 -13.67 -11.88
C ILE A 381 3.27 -14.95 -12.24
N GLY A 382 2.06 -15.11 -11.72
CA GLY A 382 1.23 -16.29 -11.89
C GLY A 382 0.84 -16.61 -13.35
N VAL A 383 0.92 -15.61 -14.26
CA VAL A 383 0.68 -15.83 -15.69
C VAL A 383 1.94 -15.93 -16.53
N ARG A 384 3.12 -15.88 -15.92
CA ARG A 384 4.40 -16.01 -16.61
C ARG A 384 4.52 -17.39 -17.29
N GLY A 385 4.82 -17.40 -18.58
CA GLY A 385 4.93 -18.63 -19.36
C GLY A 385 3.61 -19.32 -19.71
N HIS A 386 2.46 -18.76 -19.28
CA HIS A 386 1.13 -19.27 -19.64
C HIS A 386 0.64 -18.72 -20.97
N ASP A 387 -0.49 -19.28 -21.43
CA ASP A 387 -1.09 -18.94 -22.70
C ASP A 387 -1.66 -17.51 -22.74
N GLU A 388 -2.00 -17.08 -23.95
CA GLU A 388 -2.51 -15.75 -24.21
C GLU A 388 -3.86 -15.49 -23.52
N ARG A 389 -4.70 -16.52 -23.35
CA ARG A 389 -6.01 -16.40 -22.71
C ARG A 389 -5.89 -16.05 -21.24
N GLU A 390 -4.98 -16.69 -20.52
CA GLU A 390 -4.72 -16.41 -19.10
C GLU A 390 -4.21 -14.98 -18.91
N ARG A 391 -3.26 -14.56 -19.76
CA ARG A 391 -2.76 -13.17 -19.71
C ARG A 391 -3.86 -12.13 -19.96
N ARG A 392 -4.70 -12.38 -20.97
CA ARG A 392 -5.87 -11.49 -21.24
C ARG A 392 -6.84 -11.45 -20.09
N ALA A 393 -7.11 -12.57 -19.43
CA ALA A 393 -8.01 -12.62 -18.28
C ALA A 393 -7.49 -11.77 -17.12
N VAL A 394 -6.20 -11.88 -16.77
CA VAL A 394 -5.59 -11.06 -15.71
C VAL A 394 -5.59 -9.57 -16.07
N VAL A 395 -5.26 -9.23 -17.33
CA VAL A 395 -5.32 -7.83 -17.80
C VAL A 395 -6.74 -7.30 -17.74
N ALA A 396 -7.75 -8.07 -18.17
CA ALA A 396 -9.16 -7.69 -18.08
C ALA A 396 -9.59 -7.46 -16.63
N GLY A 397 -9.17 -8.35 -15.70
CA GLY A 397 -9.39 -8.18 -14.26
C GLY A 397 -8.80 -6.88 -13.73
N GLY A 398 -7.57 -6.54 -14.12
CA GLY A 398 -6.93 -5.27 -13.78
C GLY A 398 -7.68 -4.05 -14.33
N VAL A 399 -8.19 -4.12 -15.56
CA VAL A 399 -8.99 -3.04 -16.16
C VAL A 399 -10.33 -2.88 -15.43
N VAL A 400 -11.04 -3.97 -15.15
CA VAL A 400 -12.30 -3.93 -14.39
C VAL A 400 -12.08 -3.30 -13.02
N LEU A 401 -11.04 -3.73 -12.31
CA LEU A 401 -10.68 -3.14 -11.02
C LEU A 401 -10.33 -1.65 -11.15
N GLY A 402 -9.64 -1.25 -12.24
CA GLY A 402 -9.37 0.15 -12.54
C GLY A 402 -10.65 0.97 -12.74
N LEU A 403 -11.66 0.42 -13.41
CA LEU A 403 -12.96 1.09 -13.57
C LEU A 403 -13.68 1.25 -12.22
N VAL A 404 -13.62 0.26 -11.34
CA VAL A 404 -14.16 0.34 -9.98
C VAL A 404 -13.45 1.45 -9.20
N GLN A 405 -12.12 1.46 -9.18
CA GLN A 405 -11.34 2.49 -8.47
C GLN A 405 -11.61 3.90 -9.04
N ALA A 406 -11.72 4.04 -10.36
CA ALA A 406 -12.08 5.31 -10.99
C ALA A 406 -13.48 5.79 -10.54
N GLY A 407 -14.46 4.85 -10.47
CA GLY A 407 -15.79 5.14 -9.94
C GLY A 407 -15.78 5.64 -8.50
N LEU A 408 -14.90 5.09 -7.66
CA LEU A 408 -14.72 5.54 -6.27
C LEU A 408 -14.00 6.90 -6.19
N SER A 409 -13.05 7.17 -7.08
CA SER A 409 -12.30 8.43 -7.10
C SER A 409 -13.14 9.64 -7.47
N VAL A 410 -14.21 9.46 -8.26
CA VAL A 410 -15.12 10.56 -8.61
C VAL A 410 -15.72 11.20 -7.36
N PRO A 411 -16.47 10.49 -6.48
CA PRO A 411 -17.06 11.11 -5.30
C PRO A 411 -16.04 11.45 -4.20
N MET A 412 -14.93 10.70 -4.08
CA MET A 412 -13.99 10.88 -2.99
C MET A 412 -12.95 11.97 -3.24
N VAL A 413 -12.59 12.21 -4.49
CA VAL A 413 -11.50 13.13 -4.86
C VAL A 413 -11.98 14.22 -5.80
N LEU A 414 -12.60 13.85 -6.95
CA LEU A 414 -12.85 14.80 -8.01
C LEU A 414 -14.03 15.74 -7.71
N LEU A 415 -15.14 15.23 -7.19
CA LEU A 415 -16.29 16.08 -6.84
C LEU A 415 -15.97 17.10 -5.73
N PRO A 416 -15.26 16.74 -4.63
CA PRO A 416 -14.82 17.72 -3.64
C PRO A 416 -13.95 18.84 -4.22
N LEU A 417 -13.10 18.54 -5.22
CA LEU A 417 -12.24 19.54 -5.87
C LEU A 417 -13.04 20.53 -6.75
N VAL A 418 -14.15 20.10 -7.33
CA VAL A 418 -14.95 20.93 -8.27
C VAL A 418 -16.14 21.57 -7.57
N GLY A 419 -16.62 20.99 -6.49
CA GLY A 419 -17.77 21.48 -5.72
C GLY A 419 -17.37 22.61 -4.78
N SER A 420 -17.85 23.79 -5.02
CA SER A 420 -17.62 24.98 -4.19
C SER A 420 -17.96 24.75 -2.71
N GLY A 421 -16.97 24.70 -1.83
CA GLY A 421 -17.00 25.26 -0.49
C GLY A 421 -17.92 24.68 0.58
N GLN A 422 -18.50 23.52 0.42
CA GLN A 422 -19.12 22.81 1.54
C GLN A 422 -18.14 21.80 2.11
N ALA A 423 -17.54 22.14 3.25
CA ALA A 423 -16.72 21.24 4.04
C ALA A 423 -17.51 19.93 4.30
N VAL A 424 -17.01 18.83 3.79
CA VAL A 424 -17.47 17.51 4.23
C VAL A 424 -16.87 17.32 5.61
N ALA A 425 -17.70 17.45 6.65
CA ALA A 425 -17.28 17.11 8.00
C ALA A 425 -16.76 15.66 8.03
N PRO A 426 -15.67 15.38 8.76
CA PRO A 426 -15.04 14.08 8.83
C PRO A 426 -15.94 12.98 9.41
#